data_6ee3821fdf089b666143fad1a5ded3e0
#
_entry.id   6ee3821fdf089b666143fad1a5ded3e0
#
_cell.length_a   1.000
_cell.length_b   1.000
_cell.length_c   1.000
_cell.angle_alpha   90.00
_cell.angle_beta   90.00
_cell.angle_gamma   90.00
#
_symmetry.space_group_name_H-M   'P 1'
#
loop_
_entity.id
_entity.type
_entity.pdbx_description
1 polymer ?
#
loop_
_entity_poly.entity_id
_entity_poly.type
_entity_poly.pdbx_seq_one_letter_code
_entity_poly.pdbx_strand_id
1 'polypeptide(L)'
;MFVEAIYFYSDFSDKAENCSVGSPCSNGATSGTYVTGEATIQGLEFQLGNTFKTGNMSIPLSLAYTHTEAEIDGNNNASGFVSGDELKDVPESVLSARAGFEHSSGWNNYAVFKYIDEMCVTTGCNRTNAAFSKTESLFVMDFISKYELAADTNLFFKIENVFDDQKIVSRAPDGARPNKPRTISAGLRMDF
;
A
#
# COMPACT_ATOMS: atom_id res chain seq x y z
N MET A 1 15.19 20.59 -0.76
CA MET A 1 13.84 20.25 -1.23
C MET A 1 13.98 19.36 -2.46
N PHE A 2 13.29 18.24 -2.48
CA PHE A 2 13.21 17.30 -3.58
C PHE A 2 11.75 17.19 -4.01
N VAL A 3 11.48 17.20 -5.32
CA VAL A 3 10.16 17.00 -5.91
C VAL A 3 10.34 16.16 -7.16
N GLU A 4 9.55 15.12 -7.30
CA GLU A 4 9.54 14.26 -8.47
C GLU A 4 8.10 13.94 -8.85
N ALA A 5 7.83 13.90 -10.15
CA ALA A 5 6.58 13.44 -10.72
C ALA A 5 6.88 12.54 -11.91
N ILE A 6 6.31 11.35 -11.92
CA ILE A 6 6.53 10.32 -12.94
C ILE A 6 5.17 9.88 -13.46
N TYR A 7 5.00 9.86 -14.77
CA TYR A 7 3.90 9.16 -15.43
C TYR A 7 4.43 7.82 -15.95
N PHE A 8 3.69 6.75 -15.71
CA PHE A 8 4.00 5.44 -16.25
C PHE A 8 2.82 4.88 -17.05
N TYR A 9 3.14 4.10 -18.07
CA TYR A 9 2.19 3.41 -18.90
C TYR A 9 2.75 2.03 -19.29
N SER A 10 1.95 1.00 -19.12
CA SER A 10 2.30 -0.38 -19.50
C SER A 10 1.10 -1.03 -20.19
N ASP A 11 1.34 -1.60 -21.34
CA ASP A 11 0.37 -2.33 -22.13
C ASP A 11 0.74 -3.82 -22.16
N PHE A 12 -0.19 -4.67 -21.83
CA PHE A 12 -0.01 -6.12 -21.75
C PHE A 12 -0.96 -6.80 -22.75
N SER A 13 -0.40 -7.49 -23.73
CA SER A 13 -1.13 -8.28 -24.68
C SER A 13 -1.43 -9.65 -24.11
N ASP A 14 -1.76 -10.47 -23.79
CA ASP A 14 -1.94 -11.85 -23.32
C ASP A 14 -1.79 -12.03 -21.80
N LYS A 15 -2.37 -11.14 -21.00
CA LYS A 15 -2.38 -11.30 -19.56
C LYS A 15 -3.07 -12.60 -19.14
N ALA A 16 -2.45 -13.38 -18.29
CA ALA A 16 -3.01 -14.61 -17.76
C ALA A 16 -3.31 -14.52 -16.26
N GLU A 17 -4.42 -15.08 -15.82
CA GLU A 17 -4.79 -15.22 -14.42
C GLU A 17 -4.95 -16.69 -14.03
N ASN A 18 -4.51 -17.03 -12.82
CA ASN A 18 -4.74 -18.33 -12.21
C ASN A 18 -6.02 -18.29 -11.37
N CYS A 19 -6.93 -19.22 -11.64
CA CYS A 19 -8.15 -19.41 -10.88
C CYS A 19 -7.91 -20.42 -9.77
N SER A 20 -8.48 -20.18 -8.60
CA SER A 20 -8.49 -21.11 -7.48
C SER A 20 -9.86 -21.09 -6.79
N VAL A 21 -10.10 -22.04 -5.90
CA VAL A 21 -11.33 -22.07 -5.07
C VAL A 21 -11.45 -20.80 -4.23
N GLY A 22 -10.33 -20.28 -3.69
CA GLY A 22 -10.29 -19.06 -2.87
C GLY A 22 -10.28 -17.76 -3.69
N SER A 23 -9.99 -17.84 -5.00
CA SER A 23 -10.01 -16.71 -5.95
C SER A 23 -10.52 -17.21 -7.30
N PRO A 24 -11.84 -17.40 -7.44
CA PRO A 24 -12.44 -17.81 -8.69
C PRO A 24 -12.22 -16.76 -9.78
N CYS A 25 -12.02 -17.21 -11.02
CA CYS A 25 -12.05 -16.30 -12.16
C CYS A 25 -13.45 -15.76 -12.40
N SER A 26 -13.56 -14.63 -13.09
CA SER A 26 -14.86 -13.95 -13.34
C SER A 26 -15.85 -14.81 -14.16
N ASN A 27 -15.37 -15.82 -14.87
CA ASN A 27 -16.22 -16.83 -15.53
C ASN A 27 -16.70 -17.94 -14.57
N GLY A 28 -16.38 -17.83 -13.26
CA GLY A 28 -16.75 -18.83 -12.24
C GLY A 28 -15.82 -20.04 -12.15
N ALA A 29 -14.76 -20.13 -12.97
CA ALA A 29 -13.80 -21.22 -12.90
C ALA A 29 -13.00 -21.16 -11.59
N THR A 30 -12.83 -22.30 -10.92
CA THR A 30 -12.12 -22.46 -9.66
C THR A 30 -10.77 -23.17 -9.80
N SER A 31 -10.34 -23.44 -11.02
CA SER A 31 -9.04 -24.04 -11.32
C SER A 31 -8.61 -23.70 -12.74
N GLY A 32 -7.28 -23.71 -12.99
CA GLY A 32 -6.68 -23.49 -14.30
C GLY A 32 -6.16 -22.06 -14.49
N THR A 33 -5.62 -21.79 -15.66
CA THR A 33 -5.10 -20.49 -16.09
C THR A 33 -5.93 -19.99 -17.25
N TYR A 34 -6.40 -18.75 -17.17
CA TYR A 34 -7.16 -18.10 -18.22
C TYR A 34 -6.40 -16.89 -18.74
N VAL A 35 -6.36 -16.74 -20.06
CA VAL A 35 -5.90 -15.51 -20.69
C VAL A 35 -7.03 -14.49 -20.58
N THR A 36 -6.76 -13.39 -19.89
CA THR A 36 -7.74 -12.32 -19.64
C THR A 36 -7.84 -11.34 -20.81
N GLY A 37 -6.94 -11.44 -21.78
CA GLY A 37 -6.84 -10.55 -22.93
C GLY A 37 -5.81 -9.44 -22.71
N GLU A 38 -6.05 -8.30 -23.31
CA GLU A 38 -5.21 -7.11 -23.18
C GLU A 38 -5.54 -6.38 -21.89
N ALA A 39 -4.52 -5.79 -21.28
CA ALA A 39 -4.68 -5.01 -20.05
C ALA A 39 -3.74 -3.81 -20.07
N THR A 40 -4.22 -2.68 -19.60
CA THR A 40 -3.45 -1.46 -19.47
C THR A 40 -3.26 -1.12 -17.99
N ILE A 41 -2.03 -0.76 -17.60
CA ILE A 41 -1.71 -0.20 -16.30
C ILE A 41 -1.03 1.13 -16.53
N GLN A 42 -1.63 2.21 -16.03
CA GLN A 42 -1.08 3.55 -16.12
C GLN A 42 -1.25 4.30 -14.81
N GLY A 43 -0.49 5.37 -14.65
CA GLY A 43 -0.64 6.16 -13.43
C GLY A 43 0.36 7.29 -13.29
N LEU A 44 0.24 7.94 -12.15
CA LEU A 44 1.11 9.04 -11.74
C LEU A 44 1.73 8.71 -10.38
N GLU A 45 3.02 8.91 -10.28
CA GLU A 45 3.75 8.90 -9.02
C GLU A 45 4.21 10.32 -8.70
N PHE A 46 4.00 10.74 -7.47
CA PHE A 46 4.45 12.03 -6.96
C PHE A 46 5.24 11.84 -5.67
N GLN A 47 6.43 12.43 -5.60
CA GLN A 47 7.25 12.42 -4.40
C GLN A 47 7.69 13.84 -4.03
N LEU A 48 7.63 14.12 -2.75
CA LEU A 48 8.09 15.38 -2.15
C LEU A 48 8.93 15.08 -0.91
N GLY A 49 10.08 15.72 -0.80
CA GLY A 49 10.92 15.67 0.39
C GLY A 49 11.55 17.01 0.72
N ASN A 50 11.51 17.38 1.98
CA ASN A 50 12.20 18.57 2.50
C ASN A 50 12.62 18.36 3.95
N THR A 51 13.65 19.08 4.36
CA THR A 51 14.09 19.15 5.75
C THR A 51 14.21 20.60 6.17
N PHE A 52 13.40 21.03 7.10
CA PHE A 52 13.47 22.36 7.69
C PHE A 52 14.40 22.33 8.89
N LYS A 53 15.35 23.25 8.95
CA LYS A 53 16.29 23.38 10.07
C LYS A 53 16.05 24.71 10.77
N THR A 54 15.92 24.68 12.09
CA THR A 54 15.78 25.88 12.91
C THR A 54 16.45 25.67 14.28
N GLY A 55 17.51 26.43 14.52
CA GLY A 55 18.34 26.28 15.74
C GLY A 55 18.86 24.85 15.90
N ASN A 56 18.50 24.22 16.99
CA ASN A 56 18.92 22.85 17.34
C ASN A 56 17.93 21.76 16.83
N MET A 57 17.00 22.13 15.97
CA MET A 57 15.95 21.22 15.49
C MET A 57 16.03 21.02 13.98
N SER A 58 15.72 19.81 13.55
CA SER A 58 15.55 19.43 12.16
C SER A 58 14.18 18.74 12.02
N ILE A 59 13.41 19.16 11.02
CA ILE A 59 12.05 18.64 10.74
C ILE A 59 12.06 18.07 9.33
N PRO A 60 12.44 16.78 9.16
CA PRO A 60 12.32 16.10 7.90
C PRO A 60 10.86 15.78 7.60
N LEU A 61 10.42 16.13 6.39
CA LEU A 61 9.11 15.83 5.84
C LEU A 61 9.30 15.07 4.52
N SER A 62 8.53 14.01 4.33
CA SER A 62 8.43 13.33 3.04
C SER A 62 7.00 12.87 2.78
N LEU A 63 6.64 12.86 1.51
CA LEU A 63 5.37 12.40 0.99
C LEU A 63 5.62 11.65 -0.30
N ALA A 64 4.97 10.52 -0.48
CA ALA A 64 4.89 9.79 -1.74
C ALA A 64 3.42 9.42 -1.99
N TYR A 65 2.95 9.68 -3.19
CA TYR A 65 1.60 9.35 -3.65
C TYR A 65 1.67 8.67 -5.00
N THR A 66 0.96 7.58 -5.14
CA THR A 66 0.79 6.88 -6.41
C THR A 66 -0.70 6.76 -6.70
N HIS A 67 -1.09 7.14 -7.91
CA HIS A 67 -2.40 6.86 -8.48
C HIS A 67 -2.22 5.91 -9.64
N THR A 68 -2.95 4.80 -9.64
CA THR A 68 -2.83 3.72 -10.64
C THR A 68 -4.21 3.38 -11.17
N GLU A 69 -4.36 3.44 -12.49
CA GLU A 69 -5.48 2.86 -13.20
C GLU A 69 -5.00 1.56 -13.85
N ALA A 70 -5.69 0.45 -13.56
CA ALA A 70 -5.31 -0.89 -14.02
C ALA A 70 -6.55 -1.63 -14.49
N GLU A 71 -6.72 -1.76 -15.79
CA GLU A 71 -7.96 -2.23 -16.41
C GLU A 71 -7.71 -3.24 -17.53
N ILE A 72 -8.72 -4.03 -17.80
CA ILE A 72 -8.80 -4.88 -19.01
C ILE A 72 -9.10 -3.98 -20.21
N ASP A 73 -8.34 -4.18 -21.28
CA ASP A 73 -8.43 -3.43 -22.54
C ASP A 73 -9.02 -4.31 -23.64
N GLY A 74 -10.28 -4.31 -23.79
CA GLY A 74 -10.95 -5.15 -24.78
C GLY A 74 -11.81 -6.24 -24.17
N ASN A 75 -12.64 -6.82 -25.02
CA ASN A 75 -13.57 -7.85 -24.61
C ASN A 75 -13.02 -9.25 -24.92
N ASN A 76 -12.91 -10.09 -23.90
CA ASN A 76 -12.56 -11.48 -24.08
C ASN A 76 -13.75 -12.39 -23.71
N ASN A 77 -14.50 -12.82 -24.72
CA ASN A 77 -15.69 -13.65 -24.54
C ASN A 77 -15.41 -15.00 -23.88
N ALA A 78 -14.19 -15.53 -24.00
CA ALA A 78 -13.81 -16.81 -23.41
C ALA A 78 -13.60 -16.71 -21.90
N SER A 79 -13.10 -15.58 -21.40
CA SER A 79 -12.89 -15.33 -19.97
C SER A 79 -14.05 -14.61 -19.29
N GLY A 80 -14.95 -14.00 -20.07
CA GLY A 80 -16.05 -13.18 -19.54
C GLY A 80 -15.65 -11.78 -19.10
N PHE A 81 -14.38 -11.38 -19.34
CA PHE A 81 -13.91 -10.02 -19.05
C PHE A 81 -14.35 -9.03 -20.14
N VAL A 82 -14.57 -7.79 -19.74
CA VAL A 82 -14.90 -6.70 -20.65
C VAL A 82 -13.98 -5.50 -20.40
N SER A 83 -13.85 -4.63 -21.39
CA SER A 83 -13.10 -3.39 -21.26
C SER A 83 -13.58 -2.57 -20.06
N GLY A 84 -12.66 -2.04 -19.26
CA GLY A 84 -12.93 -1.30 -18.04
C GLY A 84 -13.10 -2.20 -16.78
N ASP A 85 -12.87 -3.51 -16.90
CA ASP A 85 -12.77 -4.36 -15.72
C ASP A 85 -11.50 -4.07 -14.94
N GLU A 86 -11.62 -3.60 -13.69
CA GLU A 86 -10.48 -3.35 -12.80
C GLU A 86 -9.69 -4.65 -12.56
N LEU A 87 -8.37 -4.56 -12.64
CA LEU A 87 -7.49 -5.66 -12.30
C LEU A 87 -7.50 -5.91 -10.79
N LYS A 88 -7.40 -7.18 -10.41
CA LYS A 88 -7.31 -7.57 -9.00
C LYS A 88 -6.00 -7.14 -8.36
N ASP A 89 -6.03 -6.97 -7.05
CA ASP A 89 -4.88 -6.70 -6.18
C ASP A 89 -4.10 -5.41 -6.54
N VAL A 90 -4.75 -4.47 -7.23
CA VAL A 90 -4.20 -3.15 -7.57
C VAL A 90 -5.05 -2.07 -6.90
N PRO A 91 -4.55 -1.36 -5.88
CA PRO A 91 -5.24 -0.23 -5.31
C PRO A 91 -5.12 0.99 -6.22
N GLU A 92 -6.20 1.77 -6.35
CA GLU A 92 -6.20 2.99 -7.16
C GLU A 92 -5.28 4.07 -6.56
N SER A 93 -5.26 4.21 -5.25
CA SER A 93 -4.46 5.21 -4.57
C SER A 93 -3.64 4.63 -3.43
N VAL A 94 -2.36 4.97 -3.39
CA VAL A 94 -1.45 4.69 -2.27
C VAL A 94 -0.77 5.99 -1.84
N LEU A 95 -0.88 6.32 -0.56
CA LEU A 95 -0.21 7.47 0.03
C LEU A 95 0.71 7.02 1.16
N SER A 96 1.92 7.55 1.20
CA SER A 96 2.87 7.42 2.30
C SER A 96 3.39 8.79 2.69
N ALA A 97 3.35 9.13 3.97
CA ALA A 97 3.90 10.38 4.47
C ALA A 97 4.69 10.15 5.76
N ARG A 98 5.75 10.91 5.93
CA ARG A 98 6.56 10.90 7.15
C ARG A 98 6.82 12.33 7.60
N ALA A 99 6.60 12.59 8.88
CA ALA A 99 7.00 13.81 9.56
C ALA A 99 7.94 13.45 10.70
N GLY A 100 9.10 14.12 10.74
CA GLY A 100 10.11 13.91 11.78
C GLY A 100 10.32 15.15 12.62
N PHE A 101 10.82 14.95 13.83
CA PHE A 101 11.35 15.97 14.71
C PHE A 101 12.66 15.42 15.29
N GLU A 102 13.76 16.02 14.91
CA GLU A 102 15.11 15.64 15.32
C GLU A 102 15.72 16.78 16.11
N HIS A 103 16.18 16.51 17.31
CA HIS A 103 16.79 17.52 18.19
C HIS A 103 18.27 17.21 18.46
N SER A 104 19.11 18.21 18.56
CA SER A 104 20.56 18.07 18.81
C SER A 104 20.91 17.38 20.13
N SER A 105 19.95 17.22 21.06
CA SER A 105 20.10 16.42 22.27
C SER A 105 20.04 14.91 22.03
N GLY A 106 19.92 14.45 20.78
CA GLY A 106 19.79 13.04 20.43
C GLY A 106 18.35 12.50 20.48
N TRP A 107 17.33 13.36 20.71
CA TRP A 107 15.94 12.95 20.72
C TRP A 107 15.29 13.12 19.36
N ASN A 108 14.90 12.00 18.76
CA ASN A 108 14.35 11.93 17.41
C ASN A 108 12.99 11.25 17.45
N ASN A 109 11.96 11.89 16.86
CA ASN A 109 10.61 11.40 16.82
C ASN A 109 10.08 11.42 15.40
N TYR A 110 9.30 10.41 15.02
CA TYR A 110 8.73 10.31 13.68
C TYR A 110 7.30 9.83 13.76
N ALA A 111 6.44 10.47 12.98
CA ALA A 111 5.13 9.97 12.62
C ALA A 111 5.17 9.49 11.17
N VAL A 112 4.72 8.28 10.92
CA VAL A 112 4.65 7.68 9.57
C VAL A 112 3.20 7.37 9.30
N PHE A 113 2.68 7.85 8.17
CA PHE A 113 1.31 7.65 7.73
C PHE A 113 1.31 6.81 6.46
N LYS A 114 0.37 5.90 6.36
CA LYS A 114 0.13 5.10 5.17
C LYS A 114 -1.36 4.99 4.91
N TYR A 115 -1.77 5.27 3.68
CA TYR A 115 -3.09 5.01 3.16
C TYR A 115 -2.98 4.09 1.94
N ILE A 116 -3.85 3.10 1.88
CA ILE A 116 -4.02 2.22 0.71
C ILE A 116 -5.52 2.16 0.45
N ASP A 117 -5.91 2.42 -0.77
CA ASP A 117 -7.31 2.31 -1.18
C ASP A 117 -7.79 0.86 -1.20
N GLU A 118 -9.11 0.67 -1.23
CA GLU A 118 -9.67 -0.64 -1.48
C GLU A 118 -9.25 -1.15 -2.86
N MET A 119 -9.24 -2.46 -3.04
CA MET A 119 -8.89 -3.07 -4.32
C MET A 119 -9.74 -4.29 -4.59
N CYS A 120 -9.95 -4.59 -5.86
CA CYS A 120 -10.61 -5.79 -6.30
C CYS A 120 -9.86 -7.05 -5.83
N VAL A 121 -10.60 -8.04 -5.34
CA VAL A 121 -10.05 -9.37 -5.02
C VAL A 121 -10.04 -10.28 -6.25
N THR A 122 -10.94 -10.01 -7.19
CA THR A 122 -11.02 -10.66 -8.51
C THR A 122 -11.14 -9.60 -9.58
N THR A 123 -10.52 -9.81 -10.74
CA THR A 123 -10.64 -8.90 -11.89
C THR A 123 -12.11 -8.71 -12.26
N GLY A 124 -12.51 -7.46 -12.54
CA GLY A 124 -13.89 -7.10 -12.89
C GLY A 124 -14.86 -6.99 -11.71
N CYS A 125 -14.35 -6.93 -10.48
CA CYS A 125 -15.18 -6.77 -9.30
C CYS A 125 -15.95 -5.43 -9.28
N ASN A 126 -15.47 -4.42 -9.98
CA ASN A 126 -16.11 -3.11 -10.11
C ASN A 126 -17.48 -3.16 -10.81
N ARG A 127 -17.73 -4.21 -11.62
CA ARG A 127 -19.04 -4.45 -12.25
C ARG A 127 -20.04 -5.14 -11.35
N THR A 128 -19.59 -5.75 -10.28
CA THR A 128 -20.42 -6.56 -9.39
C THR A 128 -20.38 -5.98 -7.98
N ASN A 129 -21.54 -5.75 -7.38
CA ASN A 129 -21.64 -5.41 -5.95
C ASN A 129 -21.68 -6.69 -5.10
N ALA A 130 -20.91 -7.71 -5.49
CA ALA A 130 -20.86 -8.95 -4.73
C ALA A 130 -20.22 -8.70 -3.35
N ALA A 131 -20.84 -9.25 -2.31
CA ALA A 131 -20.26 -9.17 -0.98
C ALA A 131 -18.85 -9.80 -0.99
N PHE A 132 -17.92 -9.09 -0.36
CA PHE A 132 -16.51 -9.53 -0.24
C PHE A 132 -15.69 -9.53 -1.54
N SER A 133 -16.14 -8.85 -2.59
CA SER A 133 -15.40 -8.72 -3.85
C SER A 133 -14.24 -7.73 -3.78
N LYS A 134 -14.18 -6.91 -2.74
CA LYS A 134 -13.11 -5.91 -2.49
C LYS A 134 -12.49 -6.10 -1.11
N THR A 135 -11.28 -5.59 -0.95
CA THR A 135 -10.68 -5.31 0.36
C THR A 135 -11.30 -4.04 0.96
N GLU A 136 -10.83 -3.63 2.12
CA GLU A 136 -11.19 -2.35 2.73
C GLU A 136 -10.03 -1.37 2.58
N SER A 137 -10.34 -0.07 2.44
CA SER A 137 -9.32 0.98 2.50
C SER A 137 -8.66 1.00 3.87
N LEU A 138 -7.34 1.09 3.89
CA LEU A 138 -6.53 1.07 5.11
C LEU A 138 -5.87 2.42 5.34
N PHE A 139 -6.03 2.98 6.54
CA PHE A 139 -5.22 4.08 7.03
C PHE A 139 -4.51 3.68 8.33
N VAL A 140 -3.20 3.74 8.34
CA VAL A 140 -2.39 3.48 9.54
C VAL A 140 -1.44 4.63 9.83
N MET A 141 -1.22 4.88 11.11
CA MET A 141 -0.19 5.78 11.61
C MET A 141 0.70 5.02 12.57
N ASP A 142 2.00 5.11 12.35
CA ASP A 142 3.02 4.62 13.27
C ASP A 142 3.73 5.80 13.93
N PHE A 143 4.08 5.65 15.20
CA PHE A 143 4.90 6.61 15.94
C PHE A 143 6.19 5.93 16.40
N ILE A 144 7.32 6.60 16.18
CA ILE A 144 8.64 6.11 16.53
C ILE A 144 9.37 7.21 17.29
N SER A 145 9.87 6.89 18.48
CA SER A 145 10.73 7.77 19.26
C SER A 145 12.06 7.08 19.50
N LYS A 146 13.15 7.76 19.25
CA LYS A 146 14.52 7.31 19.48
C LYS A 146 15.26 8.35 20.33
N TYR A 147 15.97 7.90 21.33
CA TYR A 147 16.82 8.74 22.17
C TYR A 147 18.24 8.16 22.23
N GLU A 148 19.22 8.97 21.89
CA GLU A 148 20.63 8.62 21.97
C GLU A 148 21.13 8.87 23.40
N LEU A 149 21.35 7.79 24.16
CA LEU A 149 21.86 7.83 25.53
C LEU A 149 23.38 8.05 25.58
N ALA A 150 24.10 7.46 24.62
CA ALA A 150 25.53 7.56 24.44
C ALA A 150 25.85 7.32 22.96
N ALA A 151 27.08 7.59 22.54
CA ALA A 151 27.50 7.42 21.13
C ALA A 151 27.14 6.05 20.54
N ASP A 152 27.20 4.99 21.36
CA ASP A 152 26.97 3.62 20.96
C ASP A 152 25.67 3.04 21.52
N THR A 153 24.81 3.86 22.17
CA THR A 153 23.64 3.35 22.89
C THR A 153 22.39 4.18 22.59
N ASN A 154 21.37 3.52 22.09
CA ASN A 154 20.11 4.12 21.72
C ASN A 154 18.93 3.43 22.40
N LEU A 155 18.05 4.20 23.01
CA LEU A 155 16.71 3.77 23.38
C LEU A 155 15.76 3.98 22.22
N PHE A 156 14.84 3.05 22.02
CA PHE A 156 13.75 3.25 21.08
C PHE A 156 12.41 2.85 21.69
N PHE A 157 11.38 3.56 21.25
CA PHE A 157 9.98 3.28 21.54
C PHE A 157 9.20 3.38 20.23
N LYS A 158 8.34 2.40 19.94
CA LYS A 158 7.55 2.36 18.71
C LYS A 158 6.12 1.95 19.03
N ILE A 159 5.16 2.67 18.46
CA ILE A 159 3.76 2.28 18.40
C ILE A 159 3.42 2.11 16.92
N GLU A 160 3.07 0.90 16.52
CA GLU A 160 2.55 0.60 15.18
C GLU A 160 1.03 0.60 15.23
N ASN A 161 0.39 1.13 14.21
CA ASN A 161 -1.06 1.28 14.14
C ASN A 161 -1.63 1.98 15.37
N VAL A 162 -1.26 3.26 15.55
CA VAL A 162 -1.62 4.09 16.73
C VAL A 162 -3.13 4.10 16.98
N PHE A 163 -3.94 4.10 15.92
CA PHE A 163 -5.39 4.16 16.03
C PHE A 163 -6.06 2.80 16.26
N ASP A 164 -5.30 1.69 16.17
CA ASP A 164 -5.81 0.31 16.25
C ASP A 164 -6.92 0.03 15.21
N ASP A 165 -6.84 0.67 14.05
CA ASP A 165 -7.79 0.44 12.97
C ASP A 165 -7.48 -0.90 12.29
N GLN A 166 -8.47 -1.79 12.26
CA GLN A 166 -8.36 -3.12 11.68
C GLN A 166 -9.27 -3.23 10.46
N LYS A 167 -8.67 -3.46 9.31
CA LYS A 167 -9.32 -3.57 7.99
C LYS A 167 -8.93 -4.88 7.33
N ILE A 168 -9.81 -5.40 6.51
CA ILE A 168 -9.49 -6.58 5.69
C ILE A 168 -8.69 -6.11 4.48
N VAL A 169 -7.38 -6.36 4.52
CA VAL A 169 -6.42 -5.90 3.50
C VAL A 169 -6.08 -6.96 2.46
N SER A 170 -6.53 -8.21 2.65
CA SER A 170 -6.41 -9.28 1.67
C SER A 170 -7.51 -10.32 1.87
N ARG A 171 -7.91 -10.99 0.80
CA ARG A 171 -8.87 -12.11 0.82
C ARG A 171 -8.34 -13.35 0.13
N ALA A 172 -7.10 -13.29 -0.38
CA ALA A 172 -6.44 -14.38 -1.09
C ALA A 172 -5.28 -14.97 -0.26
N PRO A 173 -4.93 -16.26 -0.42
CA PRO A 173 -5.66 -17.26 -1.22
C PRO A 173 -6.93 -17.78 -0.53
N ASP A 174 -7.00 -17.78 0.82
CA ASP A 174 -8.09 -18.36 1.57
C ASP A 174 -8.54 -17.45 2.73
N GLY A 175 -9.67 -16.76 2.53
CA GLY A 175 -10.36 -16.00 3.57
C GLY A 175 -9.79 -14.61 3.86
N ALA A 176 -10.52 -13.89 4.70
CA ALA A 176 -10.23 -12.51 5.07
C ALA A 176 -9.00 -12.42 5.98
N ARG A 177 -8.08 -11.52 5.65
CA ARG A 177 -6.86 -11.25 6.41
C ARG A 177 -6.83 -9.79 6.84
N PRO A 178 -6.89 -9.50 8.14
CA PRO A 178 -6.76 -8.14 8.63
C PRO A 178 -5.31 -7.66 8.59
N ASN A 179 -5.13 -6.35 8.62
CA ASN A 179 -3.84 -5.75 8.90
C ASN A 179 -3.40 -6.03 10.36
N LYS A 180 -2.15 -5.68 10.67
CA LYS A 180 -1.59 -5.80 12.00
C LYS A 180 -2.35 -4.92 13.01
N PRO A 181 -2.74 -5.43 14.18
CA PRO A 181 -3.31 -4.63 15.26
C PRO A 181 -2.24 -3.70 15.85
N ARG A 182 -2.67 -2.76 16.71
CA ARG A 182 -1.75 -1.90 17.43
C ARG A 182 -0.72 -2.73 18.18
N THR A 183 0.55 -2.40 17.96
CA THR A 183 1.68 -3.06 18.62
C THR A 183 2.59 -2.01 19.23
N ILE A 184 2.95 -2.23 20.49
CA ILE A 184 3.88 -1.35 21.22
C ILE A 184 5.17 -2.12 21.45
N SER A 185 6.30 -1.52 21.13
CA SER A 185 7.62 -2.08 21.38
C SER A 185 8.57 -1.02 21.93
N ALA A 186 9.45 -1.45 22.82
CA ALA A 186 10.54 -0.64 23.35
C ALA A 186 11.79 -1.50 23.44
N GLY A 187 12.95 -0.90 23.32
CA GLY A 187 14.21 -1.62 23.39
C GLY A 187 15.40 -0.70 23.51
N LEU A 188 16.54 -1.35 23.76
CA LEU A 188 17.87 -0.75 23.82
C LEU A 188 18.70 -1.37 22.70
N ARG A 189 19.39 -0.55 21.93
CA ARG A 189 20.39 -0.97 20.96
C ARG A 189 21.76 -0.49 21.41
N MET A 190 22.72 -1.40 21.48
CA MET A 190 24.13 -1.12 21.76
C MET A 190 24.95 -1.60 20.57
N ASP A 191 25.83 -0.76 20.06
CA ASP A 191 26.80 -1.08 19.01
C ASP A 191 28.17 -1.26 19.71
N PHE A 192 28.88 -2.38 19.51
CA PHE A 192 30.13 -2.75 20.19
C PHE A 192 31.33 -2.68 19.24
#